data_53c8a2f338ecc8f98bcc62a4f01556ed
#
_entry.id   53c8a2f338ecc8f98bcc62a4f01556ed
#
_cell.length_a   1.000
_cell.length_b   1.000
_cell.length_c   1.000
_cell.angle_alpha   90.00
_cell.angle_beta   90.00
_cell.angle_gamma   90.00
#
_symmetry.space_group_name_H-M   'P 1'
#
loop_
_entity.id
_entity.type
_entity.pdbx_description
1 polymer ?
#
loop_
_entity_poly.entity_id
_entity_poly.type
_entity_poly.pdbx_seq_one_letter_code
_entity_poly.pdbx_strand_id
1 'polypeptide(L)'
;MSEEFRLDGKTAVVTGAGSGIGQAIARRFAKSGAKVCLMDIRKESAEQTARLIADDGGAKSEIVACDVTDGEATRREFGKIAAAGRIDVLVNSAGVSNIGRLDNTTEEDFDRLFRVNVKGVFLCMQAVIEPMKRGGGGVILNMASIAATAALNDRFAYSMTKGAVFAMTLSVAKDYLADKIRCNAISPARIHTPFVDAYLKQHYPGREAEMFEKLSHAQPIGRMGEPDEVATLALYLCSDASSFITGADIPLDGGFFNLR
;
A
#
# COMPACT_ATOMS: atom_id res chain seq x y z
N MET A 1 23.60 0.36 3.33
CA MET A 1 22.41 -0.09 4.08
C MET A 1 22.85 -1.30 4.86
N SER A 2 22.58 -1.38 6.18
CA SER A 2 22.92 -2.57 6.96
C SER A 2 22.19 -3.80 6.43
N GLU A 3 22.76 -5.00 6.60
CA GLU A 3 22.18 -6.27 6.10
C GLU A 3 20.75 -6.50 6.59
N GLU A 4 20.42 -6.02 7.80
CA GLU A 4 19.11 -6.14 8.44
C GLU A 4 17.93 -5.51 7.65
N PHE A 5 18.22 -4.50 6.81
CA PHE A 5 17.22 -3.80 5.99
C PHE A 5 17.21 -4.30 4.54
N ARG A 6 17.83 -5.43 4.26
CA ARG A 6 17.86 -6.00 2.92
C ARG A 6 16.77 -7.03 2.72
N LEU A 7 16.38 -7.18 1.46
CA LEU A 7 15.39 -8.15 1.01
C LEU A 7 16.00 -9.11 -0.03
N ASP A 8 17.31 -9.38 0.08
CA ASP A 8 18.00 -10.26 -0.84
C ASP A 8 17.37 -11.66 -0.87
N GLY A 9 17.13 -12.15 -2.08
CA GLY A 9 16.51 -13.46 -2.31
C GLY A 9 15.02 -13.53 -1.96
N LYS A 10 14.40 -12.44 -1.49
CA LYS A 10 12.96 -12.38 -1.22
C LYS A 10 12.18 -11.96 -2.47
N THR A 11 10.99 -12.54 -2.64
CA THR A 11 10.02 -12.11 -3.66
C THR A 11 8.92 -11.29 -3.00
N ALA A 12 8.73 -10.07 -3.48
CA ALA A 12 7.71 -9.14 -3.01
C ALA A 12 6.66 -8.89 -4.09
N VAL A 13 5.38 -9.05 -3.77
CA VAL A 13 4.26 -8.63 -4.60
C VAL A 13 3.77 -7.29 -4.08
N VAL A 14 3.74 -6.27 -4.95
CA VAL A 14 3.25 -4.93 -4.62
C VAL A 14 2.07 -4.61 -5.51
N THR A 15 0.88 -4.42 -4.93
CA THR A 15 -0.33 -4.01 -5.66
C THR A 15 -0.40 -2.48 -5.78
N GLY A 16 -0.94 -1.98 -6.90
CA GLY A 16 -0.91 -0.54 -7.19
C GLY A 16 0.50 -0.02 -7.44
N ALA A 17 1.38 -0.88 -7.97
CA ALA A 17 2.80 -0.59 -8.15
C ALA A 17 3.09 0.40 -9.29
N GLY A 18 2.08 0.80 -10.06
CA GLY A 18 2.26 1.68 -11.23
C GLY A 18 2.42 3.17 -10.88
N SER A 19 2.13 3.61 -9.66
CA SER A 19 2.22 5.04 -9.29
C SER A 19 2.32 5.26 -7.78
N GLY A 20 2.69 6.47 -7.38
CA GLY A 20 2.60 6.97 -6.01
C GLY A 20 3.32 6.09 -4.99
N ILE A 21 2.65 5.77 -3.89
CA ILE A 21 3.21 5.01 -2.77
C ILE A 21 3.64 3.60 -3.23
N GLY A 22 2.79 2.89 -3.99
CA GLY A 22 3.11 1.53 -4.47
C GLY A 22 4.35 1.52 -5.37
N GLN A 23 4.50 2.49 -6.26
CA GLN A 23 5.69 2.65 -7.10
C GLN A 23 6.94 2.89 -6.26
N ALA A 24 6.88 3.81 -5.29
CA ALA A 24 8.02 4.11 -4.42
C ALA A 24 8.44 2.88 -3.59
N ILE A 25 7.49 2.13 -3.04
CA ILE A 25 7.74 0.87 -2.32
C ILE A 25 8.42 -0.15 -3.24
N ALA A 26 7.89 -0.35 -4.44
CA ALA A 26 8.43 -1.31 -5.40
C ALA A 26 9.89 -0.97 -5.77
N ARG A 27 10.19 0.31 -6.05
CA ARG A 27 11.55 0.79 -6.33
C ARG A 27 12.48 0.58 -5.13
N ARG A 28 12.04 0.95 -3.93
CA ARG A 28 12.81 0.77 -2.69
C ARG A 28 13.14 -0.69 -2.42
N PHE A 29 12.18 -1.59 -2.61
CA PHE A 29 12.36 -3.03 -2.40
C PHE A 29 13.34 -3.63 -3.42
N ALA A 30 13.19 -3.29 -4.70
CA ALA A 30 14.12 -3.73 -5.74
C ALA A 30 15.56 -3.25 -5.48
N LYS A 31 15.74 -1.98 -5.05
CA LYS A 31 17.03 -1.43 -4.65
C LYS A 31 17.62 -2.13 -3.41
N SER A 32 16.76 -2.72 -2.58
CA SER A 32 17.14 -3.49 -1.38
C SER A 32 17.32 -4.99 -1.66
N GLY A 33 17.33 -5.42 -2.93
CA GLY A 33 17.66 -6.77 -3.36
C GLY A 33 16.47 -7.70 -3.60
N ALA A 34 15.22 -7.26 -3.42
CA ALA A 34 14.04 -8.07 -3.68
C ALA A 34 13.78 -8.26 -5.18
N LYS A 35 13.32 -9.46 -5.56
CA LYS A 35 12.55 -9.65 -6.80
C LYS A 35 11.16 -9.05 -6.57
N VAL A 36 10.75 -8.06 -7.37
CA VAL A 36 9.46 -7.37 -7.21
C VAL A 36 8.51 -7.75 -8.34
N CYS A 37 7.32 -8.26 -7.97
CA CYS A 37 6.19 -8.43 -8.88
C CYS A 37 5.33 -7.16 -8.81
N LEU A 38 5.34 -6.38 -9.89
CA LEU A 38 4.63 -5.11 -10.03
C LEU A 38 3.19 -5.39 -10.48
N MET A 39 2.27 -5.47 -9.52
CA MET A 39 0.86 -5.75 -9.81
C MET A 39 0.09 -4.43 -9.92
N ASP A 40 -0.47 -4.17 -11.10
CA ASP A 40 -1.29 -2.98 -11.36
C ASP A 40 -2.36 -3.31 -12.41
N ILE A 41 -3.50 -2.62 -12.35
CA ILE A 41 -4.56 -2.73 -13.36
C ILE A 41 -4.10 -2.15 -14.70
N ARG A 42 -3.23 -1.12 -14.68
CA ARG A 42 -2.65 -0.49 -15.86
C ARG A 42 -1.25 -1.03 -16.11
N LYS A 43 -1.15 -1.89 -17.10
CA LYS A 43 0.12 -2.53 -17.49
C LYS A 43 1.22 -1.50 -17.80
N GLU A 44 0.87 -0.45 -18.53
CA GLU A 44 1.79 0.62 -18.94
C GLU A 44 2.41 1.36 -17.75
N SER A 45 1.62 1.55 -16.67
CA SER A 45 2.12 2.16 -15.43
C SER A 45 3.12 1.25 -14.70
N ALA A 46 2.85 -0.05 -14.66
CA ALA A 46 3.79 -1.04 -14.12
C ALA A 46 5.07 -1.14 -14.96
N GLU A 47 4.96 -1.06 -16.28
CA GLU A 47 6.12 -1.00 -17.20
C GLU A 47 6.98 0.24 -16.96
N GLN A 48 6.35 1.40 -16.71
CA GLN A 48 7.09 2.60 -16.34
C GLN A 48 7.85 2.41 -15.02
N THR A 49 7.24 1.81 -14.03
CA THR A 49 7.90 1.50 -12.75
C THR A 49 9.05 0.52 -12.95
N ALA A 50 8.90 -0.49 -13.82
CA ALA A 50 9.97 -1.44 -14.13
C ALA A 50 11.18 -0.73 -14.78
N ARG A 51 10.95 0.25 -15.65
CA ARG A 51 12.03 1.07 -16.23
C ARG A 51 12.76 1.89 -15.13
N LEU A 52 12.00 2.55 -14.26
CA LEU A 52 12.60 3.31 -13.14
C LEU A 52 13.42 2.41 -12.21
N ILE A 53 12.97 1.18 -11.94
CA ILE A 53 13.74 0.20 -11.16
C ILE A 53 15.06 -0.16 -11.85
N ALA A 54 15.03 -0.38 -13.16
CA ALA A 54 16.23 -0.68 -13.93
C ALA A 54 17.22 0.50 -13.94
N ASP A 55 16.72 1.73 -14.11
CA ASP A 55 17.52 2.96 -14.09
C ASP A 55 18.16 3.19 -12.71
N ASP A 56 17.48 2.80 -11.63
CA ASP A 56 18.00 2.84 -10.25
C ASP A 56 19.04 1.71 -9.95
N GLY A 57 19.31 0.84 -10.91
CA GLY A 57 20.18 -0.33 -10.73
C GLY A 57 19.55 -1.46 -9.88
N GLY A 58 18.23 -1.48 -9.73
CA GLY A 58 17.50 -2.52 -9.02
C GLY A 58 17.42 -3.84 -9.82
N ALA A 59 17.05 -4.93 -9.11
CA ALA A 59 16.85 -6.23 -9.73
C ALA A 59 15.69 -6.19 -10.75
N LYS A 60 15.75 -7.10 -11.75
CA LYS A 60 14.67 -7.23 -12.76
C LYS A 60 13.34 -7.51 -12.08
N SER A 61 12.36 -6.63 -12.32
CA SER A 61 10.99 -6.78 -11.84
C SER A 61 10.11 -7.54 -12.83
N GLU A 62 9.05 -8.15 -12.31
CA GLU A 62 8.03 -8.86 -13.09
C GLU A 62 6.75 -8.01 -13.13
N ILE A 63 6.17 -7.83 -14.32
CA ILE A 63 4.96 -7.05 -14.52
C ILE A 63 3.76 -7.98 -14.48
N VAL A 64 2.79 -7.65 -13.63
CA VAL A 64 1.56 -8.43 -13.44
C VAL A 64 0.35 -7.52 -13.67
N ALA A 65 -0.21 -7.54 -14.87
CA ALA A 65 -1.43 -6.81 -15.18
C ALA A 65 -2.64 -7.52 -14.51
N CYS A 66 -3.20 -6.93 -13.46
CA CYS A 66 -4.28 -7.56 -12.70
C CYS A 66 -5.18 -6.50 -12.04
N ASP A 67 -6.48 -6.66 -12.22
CA ASP A 67 -7.48 -5.98 -11.39
C ASP A 67 -7.64 -6.77 -10.08
N VAL A 68 -7.21 -6.20 -8.96
CA VAL A 68 -7.29 -6.85 -7.65
C VAL A 68 -8.75 -7.10 -7.19
N THR A 69 -9.74 -6.48 -7.85
CA THR A 69 -11.16 -6.69 -7.56
C THR A 69 -11.74 -7.94 -8.22
N ASP A 70 -11.03 -8.49 -9.22
CA ASP A 70 -11.34 -9.76 -9.87
C ASP A 70 -10.68 -10.92 -9.11
N GLY A 71 -11.48 -11.68 -8.38
CA GLY A 71 -10.99 -12.78 -7.54
C GLY A 71 -10.40 -13.95 -8.34
N GLU A 72 -10.87 -14.20 -9.58
CA GLU A 72 -10.31 -15.27 -10.42
C GLU A 72 -8.96 -14.85 -10.98
N ALA A 73 -8.87 -13.64 -11.51
CA ALA A 73 -7.61 -13.08 -11.99
C ALA A 73 -6.58 -13.01 -10.86
N THR A 74 -6.96 -12.51 -9.69
CA THR A 74 -6.07 -12.44 -8.52
C THR A 74 -5.54 -13.81 -8.14
N ARG A 75 -6.39 -14.82 -7.95
CA ARG A 75 -5.94 -16.19 -7.63
C ARG A 75 -5.02 -16.77 -8.71
N ARG A 76 -5.35 -16.57 -9.98
CA ARG A 76 -4.55 -17.06 -11.09
C ARG A 76 -3.14 -16.44 -11.11
N GLU A 77 -3.04 -15.12 -10.96
CA GLU A 77 -1.74 -14.44 -11.00
C GLU A 77 -0.88 -14.77 -9.76
N PHE A 78 -1.45 -14.78 -8.56
CA PHE A 78 -0.72 -15.26 -7.36
C PHE A 78 -0.30 -16.73 -7.50
N GLY A 79 -1.11 -17.58 -8.12
CA GLY A 79 -0.76 -18.97 -8.42
C GLY A 79 0.45 -19.09 -9.35
N LYS A 80 0.54 -18.25 -10.40
CA LYS A 80 1.71 -18.21 -11.29
C LYS A 80 2.98 -17.77 -10.55
N ILE A 81 2.89 -16.71 -9.75
CA ILE A 81 4.02 -16.22 -8.95
C ILE A 81 4.49 -17.31 -7.98
N ALA A 82 3.56 -17.97 -7.28
CA ALA A 82 3.86 -19.05 -6.34
C ALA A 82 4.45 -20.30 -7.00
N ALA A 83 4.08 -20.59 -8.25
CA ALA A 83 4.68 -21.69 -9.02
C ALA A 83 6.12 -21.37 -9.47
N ALA A 84 6.45 -20.08 -9.64
CA ALA A 84 7.80 -19.64 -9.98
C ALA A 84 8.74 -19.52 -8.78
N GLY A 85 8.23 -19.55 -7.55
CA GLY A 85 9.02 -19.45 -6.32
C GLY A 85 8.21 -19.05 -5.09
N ARG A 86 8.92 -18.76 -4.02
CA ARG A 86 8.29 -18.24 -2.78
C ARG A 86 7.69 -16.86 -3.01
N ILE A 87 6.65 -16.56 -2.24
CA ILE A 87 6.18 -15.20 -2.02
C ILE A 87 6.48 -14.86 -0.56
N ASP A 88 7.44 -13.96 -0.34
CA ASP A 88 7.90 -13.60 1.00
C ASP A 88 7.19 -12.38 1.55
N VAL A 89 6.80 -11.46 0.65
CA VAL A 89 6.17 -10.19 1.01
C VAL A 89 4.97 -9.90 0.11
N LEU A 90 3.85 -9.49 0.71
CA LEU A 90 2.73 -8.87 0.04
C LEU A 90 2.55 -7.44 0.54
N VAL A 91 2.53 -6.45 -0.35
CA VAL A 91 2.16 -5.08 -0.04
C VAL A 91 0.85 -4.73 -0.74
N ASN A 92 -0.21 -4.55 0.02
CA ASN A 92 -1.50 -4.09 -0.47
C ASN A 92 -1.52 -2.56 -0.50
N SER A 93 -1.13 -1.97 -1.64
CA SER A 93 -1.11 -0.53 -1.86
C SER A 93 -2.10 -0.05 -2.92
N ALA A 94 -2.71 -0.95 -3.70
CA ALA A 94 -3.81 -0.58 -4.60
C ALA A 94 -4.97 0.01 -3.81
N GLY A 95 -5.46 1.17 -4.24
CA GLY A 95 -6.55 1.83 -3.57
C GLY A 95 -7.03 3.07 -4.30
N VAL A 96 -8.26 3.45 -3.99
CA VAL A 96 -8.92 4.67 -4.50
C VAL A 96 -9.48 5.48 -3.34
N SER A 97 -9.73 6.75 -3.58
CA SER A 97 -10.31 7.66 -2.59
C SER A 97 -11.50 8.39 -3.18
N ASN A 98 -12.33 8.95 -2.30
CA ASN A 98 -13.34 9.94 -2.65
C ASN A 98 -13.38 11.03 -1.58
N ILE A 99 -14.12 12.10 -1.88
CA ILE A 99 -14.50 13.13 -0.94
C ILE A 99 -16.02 13.13 -0.88
N GLY A 100 -16.55 12.94 0.33
CA GLY A 100 -17.99 12.91 0.54
C GLY A 100 -18.34 12.66 2.00
N ARG A 101 -19.45 13.26 2.40
CA ARG A 101 -20.13 13.04 3.67
C ARG A 101 -21.16 11.92 3.49
N LEU A 102 -21.78 11.46 4.57
CA LEU A 102 -22.82 10.43 4.51
C LEU A 102 -23.97 10.81 3.57
N ASP A 103 -24.42 12.06 3.64
CA ASP A 103 -25.58 12.58 2.94
C ASP A 103 -25.36 12.79 1.42
N ASN A 104 -24.13 12.83 0.96
CA ASN A 104 -23.77 13.01 -0.45
C ASN A 104 -22.87 11.90 -1.03
N THR A 105 -22.60 10.84 -0.27
CA THR A 105 -21.94 9.65 -0.79
C THR A 105 -22.94 8.79 -1.54
N THR A 106 -22.72 8.59 -2.84
CA THR A 106 -23.57 7.72 -3.65
C THR A 106 -23.30 6.24 -3.37
N GLU A 107 -24.28 5.38 -3.62
CA GLU A 107 -24.11 3.93 -3.52
C GLU A 107 -23.00 3.42 -4.46
N GLU A 108 -22.91 4.00 -5.66
CA GLU A 108 -21.85 3.67 -6.62
C GLU A 108 -20.45 4.00 -6.09
N ASP A 109 -20.26 5.17 -5.48
CA ASP A 109 -18.98 5.53 -4.86
C ASP A 109 -18.66 4.62 -3.68
N PHE A 110 -19.64 4.33 -2.83
CA PHE A 110 -19.50 3.42 -1.70
C PHE A 110 -19.03 2.04 -2.17
N ASP A 111 -19.72 1.46 -3.14
CA ASP A 111 -19.42 0.13 -3.70
C ASP A 111 -18.07 0.09 -4.40
N ARG A 112 -17.73 1.15 -5.15
CA ARG A 112 -16.43 1.26 -5.82
C ARG A 112 -15.28 1.27 -4.79
N LEU A 113 -15.41 2.07 -3.74
CA LEU A 113 -14.40 2.13 -2.68
C LEU A 113 -14.30 0.80 -1.94
N PHE A 114 -15.42 0.21 -1.57
CA PHE A 114 -15.44 -1.10 -0.90
C PHE A 114 -14.78 -2.17 -1.76
N ARG A 115 -15.14 -2.22 -3.03
CA ARG A 115 -14.64 -3.21 -3.99
C ARG A 115 -13.12 -3.14 -4.13
N VAL A 116 -12.56 -1.94 -4.29
CA VAL A 116 -11.10 -1.78 -4.46
C VAL A 116 -10.37 -1.89 -3.12
N ASN A 117 -10.75 -1.06 -2.14
CA ASN A 117 -9.95 -0.90 -0.92
C ASN A 117 -10.14 -2.02 0.10
N VAL A 118 -11.28 -2.71 0.09
CA VAL A 118 -11.58 -3.78 1.06
C VAL A 118 -11.52 -5.14 0.39
N LYS A 119 -12.39 -5.38 -0.62
CA LYS A 119 -12.45 -6.67 -1.29
C LYS A 119 -11.15 -7.00 -2.02
N GLY A 120 -10.51 -6.02 -2.68
CA GLY A 120 -9.23 -6.20 -3.36
C GLY A 120 -8.12 -6.63 -2.38
N VAL A 121 -8.02 -5.96 -1.23
CA VAL A 121 -7.07 -6.33 -0.16
C VAL A 121 -7.35 -7.74 0.37
N PHE A 122 -8.62 -8.04 0.65
CA PHE A 122 -9.04 -9.38 1.07
C PHE A 122 -8.62 -10.46 0.07
N LEU A 123 -8.90 -10.27 -1.22
CA LEU A 123 -8.59 -11.24 -2.27
C LEU A 123 -7.08 -11.48 -2.41
N CYS A 124 -6.27 -10.43 -2.34
CA CYS A 124 -4.81 -10.56 -2.37
C CYS A 124 -4.27 -11.29 -1.14
N MET A 125 -4.76 -10.96 0.07
CA MET A 125 -4.38 -11.66 1.28
C MET A 125 -4.79 -13.14 1.22
N GLN A 126 -6.02 -13.44 0.81
CA GLN A 126 -6.50 -14.81 0.66
C GLN A 126 -5.63 -15.63 -0.31
N ALA A 127 -5.23 -15.01 -1.42
CA ALA A 127 -4.43 -15.68 -2.46
C ALA A 127 -3.00 -15.97 -2.01
N VAL A 128 -2.43 -15.19 -1.07
CA VAL A 128 -1.04 -15.34 -0.64
C VAL A 128 -0.85 -16.25 0.57
N ILE A 129 -1.86 -16.45 1.41
CA ILE A 129 -1.74 -17.20 2.67
C ILE A 129 -1.16 -18.60 2.46
N GLU A 130 -1.74 -19.43 1.60
CA GLU A 130 -1.24 -20.79 1.37
C GLU A 130 0.17 -20.83 0.74
N PRO A 131 0.52 -19.98 -0.24
CA PRO A 131 1.91 -19.82 -0.68
C PRO A 131 2.88 -19.46 0.45
N MET A 132 2.53 -18.51 1.33
CA MET A 132 3.37 -18.12 2.46
C MET A 132 3.54 -19.24 3.48
N LYS A 133 2.47 -19.96 3.82
CA LYS A 133 2.54 -21.14 4.73
C LYS A 133 3.50 -22.19 4.17
N ARG A 134 3.36 -22.57 2.90
CA ARG A 134 4.28 -23.53 2.25
C ARG A 134 5.72 -23.00 2.20
N GLY A 135 5.90 -21.69 2.11
CA GLY A 135 7.20 -21.03 2.13
C GLY A 135 7.84 -20.95 3.54
N GLY A 136 7.11 -21.31 4.60
CA GLY A 136 7.60 -21.23 5.99
C GLY A 136 7.42 -19.87 6.64
N GLY A 137 6.50 -19.05 6.15
CA GLY A 137 6.14 -17.74 6.67
C GLY A 137 6.21 -16.63 5.63
N GLY A 138 5.92 -15.40 6.05
CA GLY A 138 5.95 -14.22 5.18
C GLY A 138 5.53 -12.95 5.90
N VAL A 139 5.48 -11.85 5.15
CA VAL A 139 5.05 -10.55 5.67
C VAL A 139 3.98 -9.95 4.77
N ILE A 140 2.88 -9.54 5.37
CA ILE A 140 1.81 -8.77 4.72
C ILE A 140 1.85 -7.35 5.27
N LEU A 141 1.88 -6.37 4.37
CA LEU A 141 1.82 -4.95 4.70
C LEU A 141 0.63 -4.32 3.98
N ASN A 142 -0.26 -3.72 4.75
CA ASN A 142 -1.46 -3.08 4.23
C ASN A 142 -1.33 -1.56 4.30
N MET A 143 -1.68 -0.84 3.23
CA MET A 143 -1.82 0.61 3.26
C MET A 143 -3.19 0.98 3.84
N ALA A 144 -3.22 1.25 5.15
CA ALA A 144 -4.36 1.87 5.81
C ALA A 144 -4.38 3.39 5.54
N SER A 145 -4.66 4.19 6.53
CA SER A 145 -4.64 5.66 6.51
C SER A 145 -4.91 6.17 7.93
N ILE A 146 -4.51 7.38 8.25
CA ILE A 146 -5.02 8.08 9.44
C ILE A 146 -6.56 8.10 9.48
N ALA A 147 -7.21 8.04 8.32
CA ALA A 147 -8.67 7.94 8.18
C ALA A 147 -9.26 6.64 8.78
N ALA A 148 -8.44 5.61 9.08
CA ALA A 148 -8.91 4.39 9.71
C ALA A 148 -9.35 4.59 11.17
N THR A 149 -8.71 5.53 11.86
CA THR A 149 -8.86 5.74 13.32
C THR A 149 -9.11 7.19 13.71
N ALA A 150 -8.83 8.16 12.82
CA ALA A 150 -9.14 9.58 13.02
C ALA A 150 -10.43 9.98 12.31
N ALA A 151 -11.19 10.87 12.96
CA ALA A 151 -12.31 11.53 12.31
C ALA A 151 -11.80 12.58 11.32
N LEU A 152 -12.08 12.40 10.05
CA LEU A 152 -11.73 13.34 8.97
C LEU A 152 -13.02 13.85 8.31
N ASN A 153 -13.07 15.18 8.09
CA ASN A 153 -14.17 15.77 7.34
C ASN A 153 -14.22 15.24 5.90
N ASP A 154 -15.42 15.00 5.41
CA ASP A 154 -15.70 14.62 4.01
C ASP A 154 -14.96 13.34 3.56
N ARG A 155 -14.84 12.35 4.46
CA ARG A 155 -14.16 11.07 4.18
C ARG A 155 -14.99 9.84 4.58
N PHE A 156 -16.32 9.95 4.61
CA PHE A 156 -17.19 8.91 5.16
C PHE A 156 -16.88 7.51 4.61
N ALA A 157 -17.07 7.28 3.32
CA ALA A 157 -16.86 5.96 2.72
C ALA A 157 -15.37 5.55 2.71
N TYR A 158 -14.47 6.50 2.47
CA TYR A 158 -13.03 6.22 2.50
C TYR A 158 -12.57 5.76 3.90
N SER A 159 -12.97 6.47 4.96
CA SER A 159 -12.64 6.10 6.35
C SER A 159 -13.15 4.71 6.70
N MET A 160 -14.38 4.40 6.33
CA MET A 160 -14.95 3.05 6.50
C MET A 160 -14.05 1.98 5.87
N THR A 161 -13.60 2.19 4.61
CA THR A 161 -12.75 1.19 3.94
C THR A 161 -11.39 1.04 4.62
N LYS A 162 -10.80 2.13 5.09
CA LYS A 162 -9.48 2.08 5.77
C LYS A 162 -9.58 1.48 7.18
N GLY A 163 -10.68 1.71 7.88
CA GLY A 163 -11.01 1.01 9.12
C GLY A 163 -11.15 -0.50 8.91
N ALA A 164 -11.81 -0.93 7.82
CA ALA A 164 -11.91 -2.35 7.46
C ALA A 164 -10.53 -2.96 7.17
N VAL A 165 -9.64 -2.26 6.46
CA VAL A 165 -8.26 -2.73 6.21
C VAL A 165 -7.49 -2.93 7.51
N PHE A 166 -7.63 -1.99 8.46
CA PHE A 166 -7.01 -2.13 9.78
C PHE A 166 -7.56 -3.34 10.55
N ALA A 167 -8.86 -3.53 10.58
CA ALA A 167 -9.48 -4.69 11.23
C ALA A 167 -9.02 -6.02 10.61
N MET A 168 -8.95 -6.11 9.28
CA MET A 168 -8.40 -7.27 8.58
C MET A 168 -6.93 -7.52 8.92
N THR A 169 -6.13 -6.45 9.07
CA THR A 169 -4.71 -6.56 9.48
C THR A 169 -4.57 -7.27 10.82
N LEU A 170 -5.38 -6.88 11.81
CA LEU A 170 -5.36 -7.49 13.15
C LEU A 170 -5.77 -8.97 13.11
N SER A 171 -6.85 -9.29 12.38
CA SER A 171 -7.36 -10.66 12.27
C SER A 171 -6.30 -11.57 11.62
N VAL A 172 -5.72 -11.16 10.49
CA VAL A 172 -4.69 -11.94 9.79
C VAL A 172 -3.44 -12.11 10.66
N ALA A 173 -2.98 -11.05 11.34
CA ALA A 173 -1.84 -11.14 12.25
C ALA A 173 -2.07 -12.16 13.35
N LYS A 174 -3.29 -12.23 13.91
CA LYS A 174 -3.63 -13.17 14.99
C LYS A 174 -3.78 -14.60 14.49
N ASP A 175 -4.51 -14.79 13.39
CA ASP A 175 -4.89 -16.12 12.90
C ASP A 175 -3.71 -16.91 12.34
N TYR A 176 -2.72 -16.22 11.73
CA TYR A 176 -1.57 -16.84 11.05
C TYR A 176 -0.23 -16.68 11.80
N LEU A 177 -0.28 -16.36 13.09
CA LEU A 177 0.92 -16.20 13.92
C LEU A 177 1.73 -17.52 14.00
N ALA A 178 1.04 -18.66 14.14
CA ALA A 178 1.67 -19.99 14.18
C ALA A 178 2.33 -20.39 12.84
N ASP A 179 1.85 -19.83 11.74
CA ASP A 179 2.41 -20.02 10.40
C ASP A 179 3.59 -19.07 10.10
N LYS A 180 4.04 -18.30 11.09
CA LYS A 180 5.11 -17.29 10.96
C LYS A 180 4.82 -16.21 9.92
N ILE A 181 3.54 -15.84 9.76
CA ILE A 181 3.11 -14.75 8.91
C ILE A 181 2.88 -13.52 9.79
N ARG A 182 3.62 -12.44 9.51
CA ARG A 182 3.39 -11.13 10.13
C ARG A 182 2.45 -10.32 9.25
N CYS A 183 1.54 -9.58 9.85
CA CYS A 183 0.66 -8.67 9.14
C CYS A 183 0.62 -7.34 9.88
N ASN A 184 0.98 -6.24 9.18
CA ASN A 184 1.00 -4.89 9.74
C ASN A 184 0.35 -3.92 8.77
N ALA A 185 0.04 -2.73 9.26
CA ALA A 185 -0.44 -1.61 8.45
C ALA A 185 0.46 -0.39 8.63
N ILE A 186 0.54 0.43 7.59
CA ILE A 186 0.98 1.82 7.67
C ILE A 186 -0.26 2.69 7.49
N SER A 187 -0.40 3.70 8.34
CA SER A 187 -1.44 4.73 8.26
C SER A 187 -0.83 6.08 7.87
N PRO A 188 -0.65 6.33 6.55
CA PRO A 188 -0.16 7.62 6.12
C PRO A 188 -1.19 8.72 6.37
N ALA A 189 -0.70 9.92 6.69
CA ALA A 189 -1.48 11.14 6.56
C ALA A 189 -1.45 11.61 5.10
N ARG A 190 -1.20 12.86 4.86
CA ARG A 190 -1.18 13.42 3.52
C ARG A 190 0.19 13.21 2.87
N ILE A 191 0.23 12.39 1.84
CA ILE A 191 1.44 12.11 1.05
C ILE A 191 1.30 12.79 -0.31
N HIS A 192 2.33 13.53 -0.73
CA HIS A 192 2.39 14.15 -2.03
C HIS A 192 2.57 13.10 -3.12
N THR A 193 1.55 12.87 -3.88
CA THR A 193 1.51 11.86 -4.96
C THR A 193 0.87 12.47 -6.19
N PRO A 194 1.03 11.88 -7.38
CA PRO A 194 0.32 12.32 -8.59
C PRO A 194 -1.20 12.40 -8.42
N PHE A 195 -1.76 11.66 -7.48
CA PHE A 195 -3.18 11.77 -7.13
C PHE A 195 -3.50 13.14 -6.49
N VAL A 196 -2.63 13.67 -5.63
CA VAL A 196 -2.81 15.00 -5.02
C VAL A 196 -2.74 16.08 -6.09
N ASP A 197 -1.78 15.99 -7.02
CA ASP A 197 -1.63 16.96 -8.11
C ASP A 197 -2.85 16.97 -9.03
N ALA A 198 -3.32 15.76 -9.40
CA ALA A 198 -4.54 15.64 -10.22
C ALA A 198 -5.78 16.19 -9.49
N TYR A 199 -5.89 15.92 -8.19
CA TYR A 199 -6.97 16.44 -7.36
C TYR A 199 -6.96 17.96 -7.28
N LEU A 200 -5.79 18.58 -7.05
CA LEU A 200 -5.66 20.03 -6.99
C LEU A 200 -6.03 20.68 -8.33
N LYS A 201 -5.52 20.12 -9.42
CA LYS A 201 -5.82 20.59 -10.77
C LYS A 201 -7.31 20.51 -11.12
N GLN A 202 -7.98 19.44 -10.69
CA GLN A 202 -9.40 19.22 -10.98
C GLN A 202 -10.33 20.13 -10.15
N HIS A 203 -10.02 20.32 -8.86
CA HIS A 203 -10.94 20.95 -7.92
C HIS A 203 -10.60 22.41 -7.59
N TYR A 204 -9.38 22.84 -7.88
CA TYR A 204 -8.90 24.19 -7.55
C TYR A 204 -8.11 24.82 -8.70
N PRO A 205 -8.68 24.84 -9.95
CA PRO A 205 -7.98 25.39 -11.10
C PRO A 205 -7.60 26.86 -10.88
N GLY A 206 -6.30 27.19 -11.07
CA GLY A 206 -5.72 28.51 -10.83
C GLY A 206 -5.41 28.83 -9.35
N ARG A 207 -5.69 27.92 -8.43
CA ARG A 207 -5.38 28.05 -6.99
C ARG A 207 -4.61 26.85 -6.46
N GLU A 208 -4.00 26.07 -7.34
CA GLU A 208 -3.33 24.81 -6.99
C GLU A 208 -2.22 25.04 -5.96
N ALA A 209 -1.40 26.08 -6.14
CA ALA A 209 -0.30 26.40 -5.24
C ALA A 209 -0.81 26.81 -3.84
N GLU A 210 -1.83 27.68 -3.76
CA GLU A 210 -2.44 28.07 -2.49
C GLU A 210 -3.01 26.87 -1.73
N MET A 211 -3.70 25.99 -2.45
CA MET A 211 -4.32 24.81 -1.85
C MET A 211 -3.28 23.75 -1.47
N PHE A 212 -2.20 23.62 -2.25
CA PHE A 212 -1.08 22.75 -1.89
C PHE A 212 -0.46 23.19 -0.56
N GLU A 213 -0.19 24.48 -0.39
CA GLU A 213 0.32 25.07 0.85
C GLU A 213 -0.62 24.79 2.04
N LYS A 214 -1.92 25.07 1.84
CA LYS A 214 -2.94 24.78 2.87
C LYS A 214 -3.00 23.32 3.27
N LEU A 215 -2.89 22.40 2.29
CA LEU A 215 -2.88 20.97 2.55
C LEU A 215 -1.58 20.53 3.25
N SER A 216 -0.46 21.17 2.94
CA SER A 216 0.84 20.93 3.57
C SER A 216 0.81 21.28 5.05
N HIS A 217 0.28 22.46 5.39
CA HIS A 217 0.17 22.93 6.77
C HIS A 217 -0.90 22.19 7.60
N ALA A 218 -1.66 21.27 7.01
CA ALA A 218 -2.61 20.46 7.77
C ALA A 218 -1.92 19.40 8.67
N GLN A 219 -0.64 19.11 8.43
CA GLN A 219 0.19 18.29 9.30
C GLN A 219 1.05 19.21 10.20
N PRO A 220 1.19 18.90 11.51
CA PRO A 220 2.00 19.69 12.44
C PRO A 220 3.46 19.91 11.97
N ILE A 221 4.04 18.95 11.25
CA ILE A 221 5.39 19.08 10.67
C ILE A 221 5.48 20.16 9.57
N GLY A 222 4.36 20.70 9.09
CA GLY A 222 4.31 21.81 8.12
C GLY A 222 4.46 21.44 6.65
N ARG A 223 4.51 20.15 6.31
CA ARG A 223 4.58 19.66 4.92
C ARG A 223 3.82 18.36 4.73
N MET A 224 3.52 18.02 3.49
CA MET A 224 3.12 16.66 3.15
C MET A 224 4.32 15.70 3.28
N GLY A 225 4.03 14.43 3.55
CA GLY A 225 5.03 13.38 3.43
C GLY A 225 5.28 13.03 1.97
N GLU A 226 6.41 12.38 1.70
CA GLU A 226 6.80 11.91 0.37
C GLU A 226 6.59 10.39 0.26
N PRO A 227 6.30 9.85 -0.95
CA PRO A 227 6.17 8.41 -1.16
C PRO A 227 7.38 7.60 -0.70
N ASP A 228 8.59 8.17 -0.81
CA ASP A 228 9.83 7.55 -0.38
C ASP A 228 9.94 7.40 1.15
N GLU A 229 9.29 8.29 1.93
CA GLU A 229 9.23 8.16 3.39
C GLU A 229 8.35 6.95 3.77
N VAL A 230 7.22 6.77 3.06
CA VAL A 230 6.38 5.57 3.23
C VAL A 230 7.13 4.31 2.79
N ALA A 231 7.85 4.36 1.67
CA ALA A 231 8.63 3.23 1.16
C ALA A 231 9.76 2.82 2.12
N THR A 232 10.36 3.77 2.83
CA THR A 232 11.39 3.50 3.84
C THR A 232 10.81 2.76 5.05
N LEU A 233 9.66 3.19 5.55
CA LEU A 233 8.97 2.50 6.64
C LEU A 233 8.47 1.11 6.19
N ALA A 234 7.98 0.99 4.95
CA ALA A 234 7.56 -0.27 4.36
C ALA A 234 8.73 -1.26 4.29
N LEU A 235 9.91 -0.82 3.89
CA LEU A 235 11.11 -1.63 3.87
C LEU A 235 11.44 -2.16 5.28
N TYR A 236 11.44 -1.30 6.29
CA TYR A 236 11.65 -1.71 7.68
C TYR A 236 10.64 -2.78 8.11
N LEU A 237 9.35 -2.54 7.92
CA LEU A 237 8.28 -3.47 8.34
C LEU A 237 8.29 -4.80 7.59
N CYS A 238 8.82 -4.83 6.37
CA CYS A 238 8.92 -6.04 5.55
C CYS A 238 10.27 -6.77 5.68
N SER A 239 11.27 -6.16 6.33
CA SER A 239 12.57 -6.76 6.60
C SER A 239 12.60 -7.58 7.89
N ASP A 240 13.71 -8.27 8.12
CA ASP A 240 13.92 -9.06 9.33
C ASP A 240 14.20 -8.18 10.57
N ALA A 241 14.58 -6.90 10.36
CA ALA A 241 14.74 -5.90 11.42
C ALA A 241 13.46 -5.64 12.23
N SER A 242 12.29 -5.94 11.66
CA SER A 242 10.98 -5.80 12.32
C SER A 242 10.34 -7.13 12.73
N SER A 243 11.14 -8.18 12.94
CA SER A 243 10.66 -9.54 13.23
C SER A 243 9.74 -9.65 14.46
N PHE A 244 9.83 -8.69 15.39
CA PHE A 244 8.98 -8.64 16.60
C PHE A 244 7.73 -7.75 16.44
N ILE A 245 7.47 -7.25 15.22
CA ILE A 245 6.32 -6.37 14.95
C ILE A 245 5.29 -7.13 14.11
N THR A 246 4.10 -7.36 14.66
CA THR A 246 2.92 -7.89 13.97
C THR A 246 1.64 -7.37 14.62
N GLY A 247 0.57 -7.20 13.84
CA GLY A 247 -0.69 -6.62 14.31
C GLY A 247 -0.60 -5.13 14.62
N ALA A 248 0.40 -4.43 14.11
CA ALA A 248 0.60 -3.01 14.34
C ALA A 248 0.02 -2.17 13.20
N ASP A 249 -0.55 -1.02 13.55
CA ASP A 249 -0.80 0.10 12.64
C ASP A 249 0.18 1.22 12.96
N ILE A 250 1.06 1.54 12.04
CA ILE A 250 2.12 2.53 12.24
C ILE A 250 1.73 3.83 11.53
N PRO A 251 1.39 4.90 12.27
CA PRO A 251 1.12 6.20 11.67
C PRO A 251 2.41 6.79 11.07
N LEU A 252 2.29 7.29 9.83
CA LEU A 252 3.30 8.12 9.16
C LEU A 252 2.60 9.43 8.81
N ASP A 253 2.53 10.34 9.79
CA ASP A 253 1.49 11.35 9.82
C ASP A 253 1.98 12.79 10.11
N GLY A 254 3.29 13.00 10.24
CA GLY A 254 3.84 14.32 10.54
C GLY A 254 3.33 14.92 11.85
N GLY A 255 2.97 14.08 12.82
CA GLY A 255 2.47 14.47 14.14
C GLY A 255 0.95 14.66 14.21
N PHE A 256 0.22 14.26 13.18
CA PHE A 256 -1.22 14.47 13.10
C PHE A 256 -2.00 13.93 14.31
N PHE A 257 -1.66 12.76 14.82
CA PHE A 257 -2.39 12.19 15.98
C PHE A 257 -2.02 12.81 17.32
N ASN A 258 -0.75 13.18 17.49
CA ASN A 258 -0.22 13.45 18.83
C ASN A 258 0.17 14.91 19.08
N LEU A 259 0.23 15.75 18.06
CA LEU A 259 0.73 17.13 18.18
C LEU A 259 -0.32 18.19 17.77
N ARG A 260 -1.61 17.87 17.84
CA ARG A 260 -2.71 18.81 17.59
C ARG A 260 -3.19 19.46 18.86
#